data_ac75a7a25b6c0491e58ca662860c0265
#
_entry.id   ac75a7a25b6c0491e58ca662860c0265
#
_cell.length_a   1.000
_cell.length_b   1.000
_cell.length_c   1.000
_cell.angle_alpha   90.00
_cell.angle_beta   90.00
_cell.angle_gamma   90.00
#
_symmetry.space_group_name_H-M   'P 1'
#
loop_
_entity.id
_entity.type
_entity.pdbx_description
1 polymer ?
#
loop_
_entity_poly.entity_id
_entity_poly.type
_entity_poly.pdbx_seq_one_letter_code
_entity_poly.pdbx_strand_id
1 'polypeptide(L)'
;TPDWRTTDTTPTPVSEDLTMNMPEELARKIMMPIQIYPLFETALRAQAGRSVADHQVYISELYARFSAVAATNPNAWSKKQYTAEEIRTVSDTNRMIGFPYPKLMNSNNDVDMSAALILCSAEKAAALGVPRDRWIFPQSGSDAHEHAFISHRNHFYDTPAIELAGRRVLELAGLSINDIDLVDLYSCFPSAVQLGAKSLGLDINGQLTRTGGLQFGGGPWNNYVMHAIATVAGELRSGVGATG
;
A
#
# COMPACT_ATOMS: atom_id res chain seq x y z
N THR A 1 -24.47 13.37 -21.48
CA THR A 1 -23.13 13.19 -20.93
C THR A 1 -22.17 13.07 -22.10
N PRO A 2 -21.02 13.79 -22.12
CA PRO A 2 -20.02 13.62 -23.15
C PRO A 2 -19.57 12.17 -23.24
N ASP A 3 -19.42 11.63 -24.44
CA ASP A 3 -18.79 10.33 -24.62
C ASP A 3 -17.27 10.50 -24.55
N TRP A 4 -16.70 10.08 -23.41
CA TRP A 4 -15.27 10.16 -23.15
C TRP A 4 -14.46 9.04 -23.79
N ARG A 5 -15.12 8.10 -24.48
CA ARG A 5 -14.44 7.02 -25.17
C ARG A 5 -13.81 7.54 -26.45
N THR A 6 -12.49 7.44 -26.53
CA THR A 6 -11.76 7.67 -27.78
C THR A 6 -11.71 6.36 -28.57
N THR A 7 -12.30 6.36 -29.74
CA THR A 7 -12.41 5.13 -30.57
C THR A 7 -11.18 4.87 -31.43
N ASP A 8 -10.27 5.82 -31.62
CA ASP A 8 -9.33 5.78 -32.75
C ASP A 8 -7.84 5.96 -32.40
N THR A 9 -7.46 6.00 -31.13
CA THR A 9 -6.03 6.11 -30.78
C THR A 9 -5.63 5.04 -29.80
N THR A 10 -4.78 4.12 -30.22
CA THR A 10 -3.99 3.31 -29.30
C THR A 10 -3.04 4.26 -28.56
N PRO A 11 -3.12 4.36 -27.22
CA PRO A 11 -2.20 5.19 -26.49
C PRO A 11 -0.76 4.78 -26.79
N THR A 12 0.10 5.74 -27.09
CA THR A 12 1.54 5.45 -27.18
C THR A 12 2.01 5.01 -25.80
N PRO A 13 2.65 3.84 -25.63
CA PRO A 13 3.20 3.43 -24.35
C PRO A 13 4.17 4.49 -23.84
N VAL A 14 4.03 4.90 -22.60
CA VAL A 14 4.91 5.89 -21.97
C VAL A 14 6.21 5.22 -21.48
N SER A 15 6.20 3.90 -21.33
CA SER A 15 7.34 3.08 -20.90
C SER A 15 7.32 1.73 -21.60
N GLU A 16 8.48 1.06 -21.61
CA GLU A 16 8.56 -0.33 -22.05
C GLU A 16 7.78 -1.24 -21.06
N ASP A 17 7.19 -2.31 -21.60
CA ASP A 17 6.55 -3.34 -20.77
C ASP A 17 7.62 -4.04 -19.91
N LEU A 18 7.46 -3.95 -18.59
CA LEU A 18 8.32 -4.66 -17.65
C LEU A 18 7.92 -6.13 -17.61
N THR A 19 8.86 -7.01 -17.94
CA THR A 19 8.68 -8.45 -17.77
C THR A 19 8.77 -8.78 -16.27
N MET A 20 7.62 -9.10 -15.66
CA MET A 20 7.49 -9.36 -14.21
C MET A 20 7.79 -10.81 -13.83
N ASN A 21 7.79 -11.72 -14.78
CA ASN A 21 7.96 -13.15 -14.56
C ASN A 21 8.88 -13.76 -15.61
N MET A 22 9.78 -14.62 -15.20
CA MET A 22 10.59 -15.39 -16.14
C MET A 22 9.80 -16.59 -16.71
N PRO A 23 10.22 -17.14 -17.87
CA PRO A 23 9.51 -18.25 -18.51
C PRO A 23 9.30 -19.46 -17.59
N GLU A 24 10.25 -19.78 -16.74
CA GLU A 24 10.19 -20.90 -15.79
C GLU A 24 9.15 -20.66 -14.69
N GLU A 25 8.96 -19.42 -14.24
CA GLU A 25 7.90 -19.03 -13.30
C GLU A 25 6.53 -19.19 -13.96
N LEU A 26 6.38 -18.68 -15.20
CA LEU A 26 5.15 -18.82 -15.98
C LEU A 26 4.79 -20.28 -16.26
N ALA A 27 5.78 -21.11 -16.62
CA ALA A 27 5.59 -22.54 -16.81
C ALA A 27 5.05 -23.25 -15.57
N ARG A 28 5.34 -22.73 -14.37
CA ARG A 28 4.83 -23.20 -13.07
C ARG A 28 3.58 -22.45 -12.61
N LYS A 29 3.05 -21.55 -13.44
CA LYS A 29 1.88 -20.73 -13.15
C LYS A 29 2.08 -19.79 -11.94
N ILE A 30 3.32 -19.38 -11.69
CA ILE A 30 3.66 -18.38 -10.66
C ILE A 30 3.58 -17.02 -11.33
N MET A 31 2.45 -16.34 -11.22
CA MET A 31 2.22 -15.05 -11.90
C MET A 31 1.32 -14.10 -11.12
N MET A 32 0.49 -14.61 -10.23
CA MET A 32 -0.46 -13.77 -9.51
C MET A 32 0.05 -13.41 -8.11
N PRO A 33 -0.25 -12.19 -7.61
CA PRO A 33 0.13 -11.79 -6.25
C PRO A 33 -0.27 -12.79 -5.16
N ILE A 34 -1.44 -13.42 -5.30
CA ILE A 34 -1.93 -14.45 -4.37
C ILE A 34 -1.05 -15.71 -4.31
N GLN A 35 -0.17 -15.91 -5.28
CA GLN A 35 0.79 -17.02 -5.31
C GLN A 35 2.18 -16.59 -4.80
N ILE A 36 2.48 -15.30 -4.90
CA ILE A 36 3.80 -14.72 -4.62
C ILE A 36 3.88 -14.26 -3.15
N TYR A 37 2.93 -13.49 -2.66
CA TYR A 37 2.99 -12.91 -1.31
C TYR A 37 3.00 -13.94 -0.17
N PRO A 38 2.41 -15.15 -0.30
CA PRO A 38 2.60 -16.22 0.67
C PRO A 38 4.05 -16.65 0.90
N LEU A 39 4.93 -16.48 -0.09
CA LEU A 39 6.38 -16.77 0.06
C LEU A 39 7.02 -15.82 1.07
N PHE A 40 6.73 -14.52 0.94
CA PHE A 40 7.18 -13.49 1.88
C PHE A 40 6.63 -13.73 3.29
N GLU A 41 5.32 -14.02 3.39
CA GLU A 41 4.69 -14.25 4.71
C GLU A 41 5.29 -15.46 5.41
N THR A 42 5.51 -16.56 4.68
CA THR A 42 6.13 -17.77 5.22
C THR A 42 7.55 -17.50 5.69
N ALA A 43 8.33 -16.73 4.93
CA ALA A 43 9.71 -16.37 5.30
C ALA A 43 9.74 -15.46 6.54
N LEU A 44 8.88 -14.46 6.62
CA LEU A 44 8.73 -13.57 7.77
C LEU A 44 8.34 -14.35 9.03
N ARG A 45 7.37 -15.25 8.90
CA ARG A 45 6.97 -16.15 10.00
C ARG A 45 8.13 -17.00 10.49
N ALA A 46 8.86 -17.64 9.56
CA ALA A 46 9.99 -18.51 9.89
C ALA A 46 11.12 -17.74 10.57
N GLN A 47 11.48 -16.56 10.05
CA GLN A 47 12.48 -15.68 10.64
C GLN A 47 12.10 -15.26 12.07
N ALA A 48 10.82 -15.00 12.32
CA ALA A 48 10.33 -14.64 13.65
C ALA A 48 10.17 -15.85 14.60
N GLY A 49 10.40 -17.07 14.14
CA GLY A 49 10.24 -18.29 14.94
C GLY A 49 8.80 -18.58 15.37
N ARG A 50 7.80 -17.99 14.72
CA ARG A 50 6.39 -18.14 15.10
C ARG A 50 5.81 -19.45 14.56
N SER A 51 4.94 -20.08 15.35
CA SER A 51 4.06 -21.13 14.83
C SER A 51 3.12 -20.57 13.77
N VAL A 52 2.49 -21.43 12.98
CA VAL A 52 1.48 -21.00 12.00
C VAL A 52 0.30 -20.33 12.71
N ALA A 53 -0.15 -20.89 13.83
CA ALA A 53 -1.28 -20.37 14.60
C ALA A 53 -0.99 -18.98 15.19
N ASP A 54 0.17 -18.81 15.84
CA ASP A 54 0.56 -17.52 16.42
C ASP A 54 0.75 -16.45 15.34
N HIS A 55 1.25 -16.85 14.17
CA HIS A 55 1.44 -15.92 13.07
C HIS A 55 0.10 -15.48 12.46
N GLN A 56 -0.89 -16.38 12.38
CA GLN A 56 -2.25 -16.01 11.96
C GLN A 56 -2.89 -15.00 12.92
N VAL A 57 -2.70 -15.16 14.23
CA VAL A 57 -3.13 -14.15 15.20
C VAL A 57 -2.44 -12.82 14.92
N TYR A 58 -1.12 -12.82 14.81
CA TYR A 58 -0.30 -11.62 14.60
C TYR A 58 -0.72 -10.83 13.35
N ILE A 59 -0.86 -11.48 12.18
CA ILE A 59 -1.24 -10.78 10.94
C ILE A 59 -2.70 -10.34 10.92
N SER A 60 -3.58 -11.07 11.61
CA SER A 60 -4.98 -10.66 11.75
C SER A 60 -5.15 -9.46 12.66
N GLU A 61 -4.39 -9.36 13.74
CA GLU A 61 -4.36 -8.19 14.62
C GLU A 61 -3.83 -6.94 13.88
N LEU A 62 -2.80 -7.11 13.04
CA LEU A 62 -2.31 -6.04 12.17
C LEU A 62 -3.43 -5.53 11.26
N TYR A 63 -4.14 -6.42 10.57
CA TYR A 63 -5.21 -6.05 9.65
C TYR A 63 -6.48 -5.54 10.36
N ALA A 64 -6.75 -5.97 11.59
CA ALA A 64 -7.84 -5.41 12.39
C ALA A 64 -7.64 -3.91 12.66
N ARG A 65 -6.40 -3.46 12.88
CA ARG A 65 -6.08 -2.03 13.01
C ARG A 65 -6.34 -1.27 11.70
N PHE A 66 -6.01 -1.85 10.55
CA PHE A 66 -6.33 -1.27 9.24
C PHE A 66 -7.84 -1.16 9.01
N SER A 67 -8.57 -2.20 9.37
CA SER A 67 -10.03 -2.21 9.32
C SER A 67 -10.67 -1.12 10.20
N ALA A 68 -10.12 -0.89 11.38
CA ALA A 68 -10.59 0.18 12.28
C ALA A 68 -10.42 1.57 11.65
N VAL A 69 -9.30 1.83 10.97
CA VAL A 69 -9.07 3.07 10.25
C VAL A 69 -10.06 3.22 9.09
N ALA A 70 -10.24 2.17 8.27
CA ALA A 70 -11.20 2.20 7.16
C ALA A 70 -12.63 2.51 7.63
N ALA A 71 -13.05 1.94 8.75
CA ALA A 71 -14.39 2.16 9.29
C ALA A 71 -14.70 3.63 9.59
N THR A 72 -13.68 4.43 9.90
CA THR A 72 -13.81 5.88 10.19
C THR A 72 -13.49 6.76 8.98
N ASN A 73 -12.83 6.24 7.96
CA ASN A 73 -12.50 7.00 6.75
C ASN A 73 -13.76 7.14 5.86
N PRO A 74 -14.25 8.37 5.59
CA PRO A 74 -15.45 8.59 4.78
C PRO A 74 -15.30 8.08 3.33
N ASN A 75 -14.07 8.00 2.83
CA ASN A 75 -13.76 7.58 1.47
C ASN A 75 -13.42 6.09 1.35
N ALA A 76 -13.32 5.33 2.46
CA ALA A 76 -13.04 3.90 2.41
C ALA A 76 -14.21 3.12 1.81
N TRP A 77 -13.89 2.04 1.11
CA TRP A 77 -14.88 1.13 0.50
C TRP A 77 -15.67 0.37 1.56
N SER A 78 -14.98 -0.23 2.55
CA SER A 78 -15.63 -0.94 3.66
C SER A 78 -15.83 -0.02 4.85
N LYS A 79 -17.05 0.03 5.37
CA LYS A 79 -17.39 0.74 6.61
C LYS A 79 -17.49 -0.18 7.82
N LYS A 80 -17.36 -1.49 7.61
CA LYS A 80 -17.37 -2.46 8.70
C LYS A 80 -15.99 -2.53 9.32
N GLN A 81 -15.92 -2.38 10.63
CA GLN A 81 -14.76 -2.75 11.43
C GLN A 81 -14.79 -4.25 11.71
N TYR A 82 -13.75 -4.95 11.34
CA TYR A 82 -13.57 -6.38 11.57
C TYR A 82 -12.65 -6.63 12.74
N THR A 83 -12.99 -7.63 13.55
CA THR A 83 -12.10 -8.15 14.59
C THR A 83 -10.99 -9.01 13.98
N ALA A 84 -9.87 -9.17 14.69
CA ALA A 84 -8.80 -10.08 14.28
C ALA A 84 -9.30 -11.52 14.08
N GLU A 85 -10.25 -11.97 14.90
CA GLU A 85 -10.85 -13.28 14.78
C GLU A 85 -11.68 -13.44 13.50
N GLU A 86 -12.52 -12.47 13.16
CA GLU A 86 -13.28 -12.48 11.90
C GLU A 86 -12.33 -12.51 10.69
N ILE A 87 -11.19 -11.77 10.75
CA ILE A 87 -10.21 -11.68 9.65
C ILE A 87 -9.51 -13.02 9.42
N ARG A 88 -9.10 -13.74 10.49
CA ARG A 88 -8.38 -15.01 10.34
C ARG A 88 -9.28 -16.23 10.18
N THR A 89 -10.57 -16.13 10.56
CA THR A 89 -11.49 -17.25 10.51
C THR A 89 -12.04 -17.46 9.10
N VAL A 90 -11.76 -18.65 8.55
CA VAL A 90 -12.29 -19.05 7.25
C VAL A 90 -13.78 -19.32 7.35
N SER A 91 -14.57 -18.76 6.44
CA SER A 91 -16.02 -18.91 6.34
C SER A 91 -16.48 -18.76 4.88
N ASP A 92 -17.75 -18.93 4.62
CA ASP A 92 -18.33 -18.75 3.27
C ASP A 92 -18.10 -17.32 2.72
N THR A 93 -18.08 -16.31 3.60
CA THR A 93 -17.83 -14.91 3.21
C THR A 93 -16.36 -14.53 3.30
N ASN A 94 -15.54 -15.31 4.00
CA ASN A 94 -14.10 -15.13 4.17
C ASN A 94 -13.34 -16.41 3.80
N ARG A 95 -13.55 -16.89 2.57
CA ARG A 95 -12.91 -18.12 2.09
C ARG A 95 -11.38 -18.00 2.02
N MET A 96 -10.68 -19.12 2.13
CA MET A 96 -9.23 -19.15 1.87
C MET A 96 -8.96 -18.81 0.39
N ILE A 97 -8.08 -17.86 0.14
CA ILE A 97 -7.64 -17.49 -1.21
C ILE A 97 -6.34 -18.21 -1.54
N GLY A 98 -5.32 -18.02 -0.73
CA GLY A 98 -4.03 -18.69 -0.84
C GLY A 98 -3.38 -18.70 0.54
N PHE A 99 -3.17 -19.91 1.12
CA PHE A 99 -2.60 -20.00 2.46
C PHE A 99 -1.33 -19.16 2.57
N PRO A 100 -1.19 -18.29 3.60
CA PRO A 100 -1.99 -18.22 4.83
C PRO A 100 -3.14 -17.20 4.81
N TYR A 101 -3.57 -16.70 3.66
CA TYR A 101 -4.47 -15.56 3.53
C TYR A 101 -5.92 -15.94 3.21
N PRO A 102 -6.86 -15.80 4.16
CA PRO A 102 -8.28 -15.69 3.84
C PRO A 102 -8.57 -14.42 3.04
N LYS A 103 -9.75 -14.30 2.46
CA LYS A 103 -10.17 -13.17 1.62
C LYS A 103 -9.92 -11.80 2.28
N LEU A 104 -10.18 -11.66 3.58
CA LEU A 104 -9.98 -10.41 4.34
C LEU A 104 -8.51 -10.04 4.57
N MET A 105 -7.56 -10.85 4.13
CA MET A 105 -6.12 -10.53 4.12
C MET A 105 -5.56 -10.25 2.72
N ASN A 106 -6.42 -10.13 1.71
CA ASN A 106 -6.04 -9.81 0.34
C ASN A 106 -6.56 -8.44 -0.05
N SER A 107 -5.90 -7.76 -0.98
CA SER A 107 -6.41 -6.53 -1.58
C SER A 107 -7.80 -6.74 -2.17
N ASN A 108 -8.71 -5.81 -1.94
CA ASN A 108 -10.02 -5.79 -2.57
C ASN A 108 -9.97 -4.94 -3.84
N ASN A 109 -9.86 -5.59 -4.98
CA ASN A 109 -9.75 -4.93 -6.29
C ASN A 109 -11.11 -4.71 -6.97
N ASP A 110 -12.17 -5.32 -6.45
CA ASP A 110 -13.54 -5.16 -6.94
C ASP A 110 -14.17 -3.90 -6.31
N VAL A 111 -13.62 -2.74 -6.68
CA VAL A 111 -14.02 -1.43 -6.16
C VAL A 111 -14.21 -0.44 -7.31
N ASP A 112 -15.19 0.43 -7.16
CA ASP A 112 -15.44 1.54 -8.08
C ASP A 112 -15.00 2.86 -7.39
N MET A 113 -13.70 3.12 -7.46
CA MET A 113 -13.05 4.23 -6.76
C MET A 113 -12.08 4.96 -7.69
N SER A 114 -12.01 6.28 -7.51
CA SER A 114 -11.03 7.11 -8.18
C SER A 114 -10.49 8.19 -7.24
N ALA A 115 -9.27 8.64 -7.49
CA ALA A 115 -8.67 9.79 -6.83
C ALA A 115 -7.95 10.66 -7.86
N ALA A 116 -7.91 11.95 -7.62
CA ALA A 116 -7.22 12.90 -8.47
C ALA A 116 -6.49 13.96 -7.64
N LEU A 117 -5.33 14.36 -8.11
CA LEU A 117 -4.51 15.41 -7.51
C LEU A 117 -4.32 16.54 -8.53
N ILE A 118 -4.37 17.78 -8.05
CA ILE A 118 -4.03 18.95 -8.86
C ILE A 118 -2.66 19.46 -8.39
N LEU A 119 -1.70 19.42 -9.30
CA LEU A 119 -0.36 19.97 -9.08
C LEU A 119 -0.17 21.22 -9.95
N CYS A 120 0.37 22.26 -9.35
CA CYS A 120 0.70 23.50 -10.05
C CYS A 120 1.85 24.22 -9.34
N SER A 121 2.47 25.23 -9.99
CA SER A 121 3.41 26.09 -9.32
C SER A 121 2.75 26.95 -8.23
N ALA A 122 3.53 27.40 -7.26
CA ALA A 122 3.08 28.30 -6.21
C ALA A 122 2.52 29.62 -6.80
N GLU A 123 3.16 30.16 -7.86
CA GLU A 123 2.68 31.35 -8.58
C GLU A 123 1.30 31.10 -9.21
N LYS A 124 1.10 29.93 -9.81
CA LYS A 124 -0.20 29.58 -10.42
C LYS A 124 -1.27 29.43 -9.36
N ALA A 125 -0.97 28.79 -8.23
CA ALA A 125 -1.91 28.67 -7.11
C ALA A 125 -2.31 30.05 -6.58
N ALA A 126 -1.34 30.96 -6.40
CA ALA A 126 -1.61 32.34 -5.96
C ALA A 126 -2.46 33.10 -6.98
N ALA A 127 -2.12 32.99 -8.28
CA ALA A 127 -2.89 33.63 -9.35
C ALA A 127 -4.34 33.13 -9.47
N LEU A 128 -4.58 31.88 -9.07
CA LEU A 128 -5.93 31.28 -9.01
C LEU A 128 -6.66 31.58 -7.70
N GLY A 129 -6.04 32.34 -6.77
CA GLY A 129 -6.65 32.69 -5.49
C GLY A 129 -6.78 31.51 -4.52
N VAL A 130 -5.99 30.44 -4.69
CA VAL A 130 -5.99 29.32 -3.73
C VAL A 130 -5.40 29.80 -2.40
N PRO A 131 -6.14 29.71 -1.28
CA PRO A 131 -5.64 30.12 0.03
C PRO A 131 -4.35 29.37 0.42
N ARG A 132 -3.40 30.10 1.01
CA ARG A 132 -2.08 29.56 1.33
C ARG A 132 -2.11 28.39 2.29
N ASP A 133 -3.03 28.37 3.23
CA ASP A 133 -3.28 27.30 4.20
C ASP A 133 -3.80 26.00 3.56
N ARG A 134 -4.18 26.07 2.27
CA ARG A 134 -4.61 24.89 1.51
C ARG A 134 -3.48 24.24 0.70
N TRP A 135 -2.29 24.82 0.68
CA TRP A 135 -1.19 24.32 -0.11
C TRP A 135 -0.47 23.19 0.62
N ILE A 136 -0.19 22.12 -0.11
CA ILE A 136 0.64 21.01 0.33
C ILE A 136 1.84 20.93 -0.60
N PHE A 137 3.03 20.81 -0.04
CA PHE A 137 4.28 20.81 -0.79
C PHE A 137 4.87 19.40 -0.79
N PRO A 138 4.95 18.72 -1.96
CA PRO A 138 5.81 17.54 -2.07
C PRO A 138 7.26 17.93 -1.76
N GLN A 139 7.89 17.23 -0.82
CA GLN A 139 9.25 17.55 -0.38
C GLN A 139 10.30 16.79 -1.20
N SER A 140 10.07 15.49 -1.37
CA SER A 140 11.01 14.60 -2.05
C SER A 140 10.30 13.35 -2.56
N GLY A 141 10.97 12.64 -3.46
CA GLY A 141 10.57 11.34 -3.95
C GLY A 141 11.82 10.53 -4.28
N SER A 142 11.73 9.22 -4.16
CA SER A 142 12.78 8.31 -4.54
C SER A 142 12.18 6.99 -5.01
N ASP A 143 12.92 6.27 -5.83
CA ASP A 143 12.59 4.92 -6.26
C ASP A 143 13.80 4.01 -6.17
N ALA A 144 13.57 2.72 -6.10
CA ALA A 144 14.57 1.68 -6.16
C ALA A 144 13.94 0.39 -6.69
N HIS A 145 14.75 -0.46 -7.29
CA HIS A 145 14.30 -1.70 -7.89
C HIS A 145 14.90 -2.92 -7.18
N GLU A 146 14.06 -3.91 -6.93
CA GLU A 146 14.48 -5.27 -6.61
C GLU A 146 14.72 -6.05 -7.92
N HIS A 147 15.21 -7.29 -7.79
CA HIS A 147 15.19 -8.20 -8.93
C HIS A 147 13.77 -8.35 -9.47
N ALA A 148 13.61 -8.17 -10.79
CA ALA A 148 12.31 -8.23 -11.44
C ALA A 148 11.62 -9.59 -11.25
N PHE A 149 12.40 -10.68 -11.26
CA PHE A 149 11.89 -12.04 -11.10
C PHE A 149 11.94 -12.48 -9.65
N ILE A 150 10.81 -12.99 -9.16
CA ILE A 150 10.67 -13.41 -7.78
C ILE A 150 11.65 -14.54 -7.40
N SER A 151 11.95 -15.44 -8.33
CA SER A 151 12.89 -16.54 -8.15
C SER A 151 14.37 -16.11 -8.08
N HIS A 152 14.70 -14.87 -8.44
CA HIS A 152 16.05 -14.32 -8.33
C HIS A 152 16.32 -13.65 -6.98
N ARG A 153 15.31 -13.50 -6.14
CA ARG A 153 15.49 -12.90 -4.81
C ARG A 153 16.27 -13.85 -3.91
N ASN A 154 17.21 -13.27 -3.17
CA ASN A 154 17.98 -14.04 -2.19
C ASN A 154 17.16 -14.37 -0.94
N HIS A 155 16.33 -13.42 -0.51
CA HIS A 155 15.48 -13.53 0.67
C HIS A 155 14.07 -13.02 0.40
N PHE A 156 13.10 -13.55 1.17
CA PHE A 156 11.71 -13.10 1.16
C PHE A 156 11.29 -12.42 2.48
N TYR A 157 12.22 -12.25 3.42
CA TYR A 157 11.97 -11.61 4.73
C TYR A 157 12.57 -10.21 4.83
N ASP A 158 13.14 -9.68 3.78
CA ASP A 158 13.66 -8.30 3.67
C ASP A 158 13.38 -7.72 2.29
N THR A 159 13.56 -6.40 2.18
CA THR A 159 13.43 -5.69 0.90
C THR A 159 14.37 -4.47 0.90
N PRO A 160 15.63 -4.69 0.47
CA PRO A 160 16.65 -3.63 0.40
C PRO A 160 16.24 -2.43 -0.44
N ALA A 161 15.40 -2.63 -1.47
CA ALA A 161 14.94 -1.52 -2.30
C ALA A 161 14.06 -0.53 -1.51
N ILE A 162 13.13 -1.01 -0.67
CA ILE A 162 12.32 -0.13 0.17
C ILE A 162 13.20 0.60 1.20
N GLU A 163 14.16 -0.09 1.81
CA GLU A 163 15.11 0.50 2.75
C GLU A 163 15.92 1.61 2.08
N LEU A 164 16.48 1.34 0.91
CA LEU A 164 17.30 2.29 0.14
C LEU A 164 16.48 3.51 -0.28
N ALA A 165 15.29 3.29 -0.85
CA ALA A 165 14.40 4.35 -1.28
C ALA A 165 13.92 5.20 -0.09
N GLY A 166 13.50 4.55 1.01
CA GLY A 166 13.09 5.24 2.23
C GLY A 166 14.19 6.11 2.84
N ARG A 167 15.39 5.57 2.97
CA ARG A 167 16.55 6.37 3.41
C ARG A 167 16.80 7.55 2.47
N ARG A 168 16.79 7.32 1.17
CA ARG A 168 17.09 8.36 0.19
C ARG A 168 16.06 9.48 0.17
N VAL A 169 14.76 9.16 0.28
CA VAL A 169 13.71 10.19 0.29
C VAL A 169 13.81 11.06 1.54
N LEU A 170 14.12 10.48 2.70
CA LEU A 170 14.31 11.21 3.95
C LEU A 170 15.56 12.10 3.90
N GLU A 171 16.69 11.59 3.39
CA GLU A 171 17.91 12.39 3.18
C GLU A 171 17.67 13.61 2.28
N LEU A 172 16.93 13.43 1.17
CA LEU A 172 16.58 14.50 0.25
C LEU A 172 15.69 15.57 0.88
N ALA A 173 14.80 15.16 1.78
CA ALA A 173 13.95 16.07 2.52
C ALA A 173 14.67 16.74 3.72
N GLY A 174 15.84 16.24 4.13
CA GLY A 174 16.51 16.66 5.35
C GLY A 174 15.78 16.24 6.63
N LEU A 175 15.03 15.14 6.56
CA LEU A 175 14.19 14.59 7.65
C LEU A 175 14.69 13.22 8.08
N SER A 176 14.27 12.81 9.27
CA SER A 176 14.35 11.44 9.77
C SER A 176 12.96 10.80 9.77
N ILE A 177 12.88 9.47 9.94
CA ILE A 177 11.59 8.78 10.04
C ILE A 177 10.76 9.26 11.24
N ASN A 178 11.40 9.74 12.30
CA ASN A 178 10.73 10.26 13.49
C ASN A 178 10.09 11.65 13.28
N ASP A 179 10.44 12.32 12.19
CA ASP A 179 9.85 13.61 11.81
C ASP A 179 8.59 13.43 10.93
N ILE A 180 8.21 12.19 10.62
CA ILE A 180 7.05 11.87 9.80
C ILE A 180 5.85 11.57 10.68
N ASP A 181 4.86 12.45 10.67
CA ASP A 181 3.65 12.33 11.49
C ASP A 181 2.62 11.35 10.90
N LEU A 182 2.48 11.33 9.58
CA LEU A 182 1.46 10.57 8.89
C LEU A 182 2.08 9.55 7.93
N VAL A 183 1.73 8.29 8.12
CA VAL A 183 2.25 7.18 7.30
C VAL A 183 1.08 6.41 6.68
N ASP A 184 1.18 6.12 5.39
CA ASP A 184 0.31 5.15 4.73
C ASP A 184 1.16 4.17 3.92
N LEU A 185 1.28 2.93 4.41
CA LEU A 185 2.03 1.86 3.76
C LEU A 185 1.16 1.11 2.76
N TYR A 186 1.74 0.76 1.62
CA TYR A 186 1.10 -0.13 0.65
C TYR A 186 0.83 -1.50 1.28
N SER A 187 -0.44 -1.91 1.28
CA SER A 187 -0.94 -3.00 2.13
C SER A 187 -1.79 -4.00 1.34
N CYS A 188 -1.29 -4.42 0.16
CA CYS A 188 -1.98 -5.44 -0.63
C CYS A 188 -2.09 -6.79 0.10
N PHE A 189 -1.11 -7.10 0.97
CA PHE A 189 -1.07 -8.27 1.86
C PHE A 189 -0.38 -7.90 3.18
N PRO A 190 -0.61 -8.64 4.29
CA PRO A 190 0.05 -8.38 5.56
C PRO A 190 1.58 -8.38 5.48
N SER A 191 2.18 -9.24 4.65
CA SER A 191 3.62 -9.27 4.44
C SER A 191 4.18 -7.99 3.84
N ALA A 192 3.44 -7.31 2.96
CA ALA A 192 3.86 -6.02 2.40
C ALA A 192 3.99 -4.95 3.49
N VAL A 193 3.04 -4.89 4.42
CA VAL A 193 3.09 -3.97 5.56
C VAL A 193 4.26 -4.27 6.49
N GLN A 194 4.47 -5.57 6.81
CA GLN A 194 5.58 -5.99 7.67
C GLN A 194 6.94 -5.63 7.06
N LEU A 195 7.12 -5.89 5.77
CA LEU A 195 8.34 -5.55 5.04
C LEU A 195 8.55 -4.03 4.97
N GLY A 196 7.51 -3.28 4.64
CA GLY A 196 7.58 -1.81 4.61
C GLY A 196 7.94 -1.23 5.96
N ALA A 197 7.24 -1.62 7.02
CA ALA A 197 7.53 -1.15 8.37
C ALA A 197 8.96 -1.49 8.82
N LYS A 198 9.40 -2.74 8.61
CA LYS A 198 10.75 -3.19 8.92
C LYS A 198 11.82 -2.37 8.18
N SER A 199 11.64 -2.18 6.87
CA SER A 199 12.62 -1.49 6.02
C SER A 199 12.74 -0.01 6.32
N LEU A 200 11.66 0.62 6.79
CA LEU A 200 11.62 2.04 7.14
C LEU A 200 11.89 2.31 8.63
N GLY A 201 12.06 1.27 9.44
CA GLY A 201 12.27 1.42 10.89
C GLY A 201 11.01 1.86 11.64
N LEU A 202 9.82 1.60 11.10
CA LEU A 202 8.54 1.93 11.73
C LEU A 202 8.10 0.86 12.73
N ASP A 203 7.46 1.29 13.82
CA ASP A 203 6.81 0.34 14.73
C ASP A 203 5.62 -0.34 14.03
N ILE A 204 5.67 -1.66 13.93
CA ILE A 204 4.58 -2.46 13.34
C ILE A 204 3.25 -2.32 14.09
N ASN A 205 3.29 -1.92 15.37
CA ASN A 205 2.10 -1.66 16.18
C ASN A 205 1.61 -0.21 16.09
N GLY A 206 2.39 0.66 15.45
CA GLY A 206 2.01 2.05 15.18
C GLY A 206 0.90 2.17 14.15
N GLN A 207 0.54 3.40 13.85
CA GLN A 207 -0.45 3.69 12.80
C GLN A 207 0.24 3.71 11.43
N LEU A 208 0.06 2.64 10.67
CA LEU A 208 0.71 2.40 9.38
C LEU A 208 -0.20 2.63 8.17
N THR A 209 -1.41 3.12 8.39
CA THR A 209 -2.35 3.48 7.32
C THR A 209 -3.22 4.66 7.72
N ARG A 210 -3.55 5.50 6.75
CA ARG A 210 -4.51 6.59 6.86
C ARG A 210 -5.79 6.30 6.06
N THR A 211 -5.65 5.45 5.03
CA THR A 211 -6.77 5.04 4.17
C THR A 211 -7.58 3.87 4.75
N GLY A 212 -6.96 3.01 5.55
CA GLY A 212 -7.48 1.71 5.96
C GLY A 212 -6.97 0.55 5.10
N GLY A 213 -6.02 0.82 4.19
CA GLY A 213 -5.33 -0.17 3.37
C GLY A 213 -6.17 -0.73 2.21
N LEU A 214 -5.50 -1.51 1.35
CA LEU A 214 -6.09 -2.00 0.10
C LEU A 214 -7.26 -2.98 0.30
N GLN A 215 -7.32 -3.67 1.43
CA GLN A 215 -8.44 -4.58 1.71
C GLN A 215 -9.70 -3.82 2.13
N PHE A 216 -9.58 -2.89 3.05
CA PHE A 216 -10.73 -2.24 3.68
C PHE A 216 -10.97 -0.84 3.15
N GLY A 217 -9.92 -0.06 2.93
CA GLY A 217 -9.98 1.23 2.25
C GLY A 217 -10.39 1.09 0.79
N GLY A 218 -9.96 -0.01 0.16
CA GLY A 218 -10.16 -0.32 -1.24
C GLY A 218 -8.85 -0.33 -2.02
N GLY A 219 -8.73 -1.27 -2.97
CA GLY A 219 -7.53 -1.52 -3.75
C GLY A 219 -7.72 -1.27 -5.25
N PRO A 220 -7.95 -0.01 -5.70
CA PRO A 220 -8.22 0.31 -7.09
C PRO A 220 -6.94 0.22 -7.95
N TRP A 221 -6.27 -0.91 -7.92
CA TRP A 221 -5.05 -1.20 -8.69
C TRP A 221 -4.00 -0.07 -8.57
N ASN A 222 -3.53 0.45 -9.67
CA ASN A 222 -2.49 1.47 -9.72
C ASN A 222 -2.93 2.84 -9.16
N ASN A 223 -4.22 3.04 -8.87
CA ASN A 223 -4.73 4.30 -8.33
C ASN A 223 -4.67 4.39 -6.80
N TYR A 224 -4.34 3.29 -6.08
CA TYR A 224 -4.34 3.30 -4.61
C TYR A 224 -3.45 4.40 -4.01
N VAL A 225 -2.24 4.58 -4.54
CA VAL A 225 -1.28 5.58 -4.02
C VAL A 225 -1.85 7.00 -4.10
N MET A 226 -2.65 7.32 -5.14
CA MET A 226 -3.32 8.62 -5.23
C MET A 226 -4.35 8.80 -4.11
N HIS A 227 -5.05 7.75 -3.69
CA HIS A 227 -5.95 7.79 -2.53
C HIS A 227 -5.18 8.05 -1.24
N ALA A 228 -4.02 7.40 -1.04
CA ALA A 228 -3.16 7.62 0.12
C ALA A 228 -2.68 9.08 0.17
N ILE A 229 -2.12 9.60 -0.93
CA ILE A 229 -1.64 10.98 -1.01
C ILE A 229 -2.80 11.97 -0.77
N ALA A 230 -3.97 11.75 -1.36
CA ALA A 230 -5.14 12.62 -1.17
C ALA A 230 -5.62 12.62 0.29
N THR A 231 -5.61 11.46 0.95
CA THR A 231 -5.98 11.32 2.36
C THR A 231 -4.99 12.06 3.26
N VAL A 232 -3.68 11.80 3.10
CA VAL A 232 -2.62 12.49 3.85
C VAL A 232 -2.69 14.00 3.64
N ALA A 233 -2.82 14.46 2.38
CA ALA A 233 -2.98 15.89 2.09
C ALA A 233 -4.21 16.52 2.75
N GLY A 234 -5.31 15.77 2.86
CA GLY A 234 -6.52 16.19 3.58
C GLY A 234 -6.27 16.34 5.08
N GLU A 235 -5.59 15.39 5.68
CA GLU A 235 -5.25 15.40 7.11
C GLU A 235 -4.26 16.51 7.46
N LEU A 236 -3.22 16.73 6.65
CA LEU A 236 -2.31 17.85 6.83
C LEU A 236 -3.04 19.20 6.78
N ARG A 237 -4.00 19.37 5.86
CA ARG A 237 -4.86 20.58 5.79
C ARG A 237 -5.76 20.76 7.01
N SER A 238 -6.11 19.70 7.69
CA SER A 238 -6.93 19.75 8.91
C SER A 238 -6.09 19.84 10.20
N GLY A 239 -4.76 19.90 10.08
CA GLY A 239 -3.85 20.07 11.20
C GLY A 239 -3.63 18.81 12.04
N VAL A 240 -3.85 17.61 11.45
CA VAL A 240 -3.59 16.33 12.14
C VAL A 240 -2.09 16.06 12.26
N GLY A 241 -1.26 16.61 11.37
CA GLY A 241 0.18 16.52 11.37
C GLY A 241 0.80 17.63 10.56
N ALA A 242 2.13 17.71 10.53
CA ALA A 242 2.91 18.66 9.73
C ALA A 242 3.59 17.98 8.53
N THR A 243 3.85 16.66 8.62
CA THR A 243 4.57 15.86 7.62
C THR A 243 3.88 14.52 7.38
N GLY A 244 4.02 14.00 6.18
CA GLY A 244 3.42 12.72 5.81
C GLY A 244 3.83 12.24 4.43
#